data_3febf3823ca72bdb6b15f5af7b94281f
#
_entry.id   3febf3823ca72bdb6b15f5af7b94281f
#
_cell.length_a   1.000
_cell.length_b   1.000
_cell.length_c   1.000
_cell.angle_alpha   90.00
_cell.angle_beta   90.00
_cell.angle_gamma   90.00
#
_symmetry.space_group_name_H-M   'P 1'
#
loop_
_entity.id
_entity.type
_entity.pdbx_description
1 polymer ?
#
loop_
_entity_poly.entity_id
_entity_poly.type
_entity_poly.pdbx_seq_one_letter_code
_entity_poly.pdbx_strand_id
1 'polypeptide(L)'
;MEERELISSNQMREEAKLEAIKQNGYAIRYIDNPSEEIQLKVVRQNGYTISCIKNPSEQVQLEAIRQDGCAIEYINNPSSYIKSIIDVLDTSNRRIYVLHEPNNEPLFTVGCQCNITKNDFIWRIYNLDGGLEENPYRQEYLDIIERY
;
A
#
# COMPACT_ATOMS: atom_id res chain seq x y z
N MET A 1 -35.01 22.87 -21.35
CA MET A 1 -33.67 23.00 -21.97
C MET A 1 -32.57 23.04 -20.91
N GLU A 2 -32.74 23.78 -19.83
CA GLU A 2 -31.72 23.93 -18.74
C GLU A 2 -31.32 22.62 -18.07
N GLU A 3 -32.24 21.68 -17.78
CA GLU A 3 -31.87 20.42 -17.11
C GLU A 3 -30.98 19.51 -17.96
N ARG A 4 -31.13 19.47 -19.27
CA ARG A 4 -30.26 18.69 -20.17
C ARG A 4 -28.87 19.24 -20.28
N GLU A 5 -28.72 20.56 -20.26
CA GLU A 5 -27.41 21.22 -20.28
C GLU A 5 -26.67 21.05 -18.93
N LEU A 6 -27.42 21.05 -17.80
CA LEU A 6 -26.85 20.81 -16.47
C LEU A 6 -26.37 19.37 -16.31
N ILE A 7 -27.13 18.39 -16.78
CA ILE A 7 -26.76 16.96 -16.77
C ILE A 7 -25.51 16.75 -17.63
N SER A 8 -25.46 17.32 -18.83
CA SER A 8 -24.31 17.23 -19.71
C SER A 8 -23.03 17.85 -19.11
N SER A 9 -23.15 19.01 -18.45
CA SER A 9 -22.01 19.66 -17.80
C SER A 9 -21.50 18.90 -16.58
N ASN A 10 -22.38 18.27 -15.79
CA ASN A 10 -22.00 17.43 -14.65
C ASN A 10 -21.35 16.12 -15.12
N GLN A 11 -21.85 15.49 -16.17
CA GLN A 11 -21.24 14.30 -16.77
C GLN A 11 -19.83 14.59 -17.27
N MET A 12 -19.62 15.66 -17.99
CA MET A 12 -18.27 16.07 -18.45
C MET A 12 -17.31 16.33 -17.29
N ARG A 13 -17.79 16.89 -16.16
CA ARG A 13 -16.96 17.09 -14.96
C ARG A 13 -16.55 15.77 -14.32
N GLU A 14 -17.47 14.81 -14.21
CA GLU A 14 -17.18 13.48 -13.66
C GLU A 14 -16.23 12.71 -14.58
N GLU A 15 -16.40 12.75 -15.88
CA GLU A 15 -15.49 12.14 -16.85
C GLU A 15 -14.07 12.75 -16.76
N ALA A 16 -13.95 14.06 -16.63
CA ALA A 16 -12.67 14.72 -16.44
C ALA A 16 -11.99 14.32 -15.12
N LYS A 17 -12.74 14.16 -14.03
CA LYS A 17 -12.22 13.66 -12.74
C LYS A 17 -11.72 12.23 -12.87
N LEU A 18 -12.49 11.36 -13.52
CA LEU A 18 -12.10 9.96 -13.75
C LEU A 18 -10.86 9.86 -14.64
N GLU A 19 -10.74 10.71 -15.65
CA GLU A 19 -9.55 10.76 -16.49
C GLU A 19 -8.33 11.26 -15.71
N ALA A 20 -8.49 12.27 -14.87
CA ALA A 20 -7.42 12.74 -13.97
C ALA A 20 -6.94 11.62 -13.03
N ILE A 21 -7.86 10.79 -12.50
CA ILE A 21 -7.52 9.63 -11.67
C ILE A 21 -6.72 8.58 -12.45
N LYS A 22 -7.07 8.32 -13.71
CA LYS A 22 -6.31 7.36 -14.54
C LYS A 22 -4.86 7.81 -14.74
N GLN A 23 -4.64 9.10 -14.88
CA GLN A 23 -3.30 9.68 -15.05
C GLN A 23 -2.55 9.79 -13.71
N ASN A 24 -3.26 10.14 -12.63
CA ASN A 24 -2.70 10.29 -11.30
C ASN A 24 -3.73 9.93 -10.23
N GLY A 25 -3.56 8.77 -9.57
CA GLY A 25 -4.45 8.29 -8.51
C GLY A 25 -4.65 9.28 -7.36
N TYR A 26 -3.67 10.15 -7.08
CA TYR A 26 -3.81 11.19 -6.05
C TYR A 26 -4.90 12.23 -6.37
N ALA A 27 -5.38 12.28 -7.61
CA ALA A 27 -6.52 13.13 -7.99
C ALA A 27 -7.83 12.74 -7.27
N ILE A 28 -7.90 11.56 -6.65
CA ILE A 28 -9.04 11.13 -5.83
C ILE A 28 -9.38 12.12 -4.71
N ARG A 29 -8.41 12.88 -4.21
CA ARG A 29 -8.62 13.92 -3.19
C ARG A 29 -9.61 15.02 -3.61
N TYR A 30 -9.83 15.19 -4.90
CA TYR A 30 -10.73 16.19 -5.47
C TYR A 30 -12.12 15.63 -5.78
N ILE A 31 -12.38 14.36 -5.46
CA ILE A 31 -13.69 13.71 -5.62
C ILE A 31 -14.38 13.65 -4.26
N ASP A 32 -15.56 14.22 -4.19
CA ASP A 32 -16.41 14.09 -3.02
C ASP A 32 -17.06 12.70 -2.99
N ASN A 33 -16.82 11.96 -1.91
CA ASN A 33 -17.37 10.61 -1.70
C ASN A 33 -17.11 9.65 -2.89
N PRO A 34 -15.84 9.37 -3.22
CA PRO A 34 -15.53 8.43 -4.31
C PRO A 34 -16.10 7.05 -4.00
N SER A 35 -16.67 6.38 -5.02
CA SER A 35 -17.15 5.01 -4.87
C SER A 35 -16.01 4.07 -4.48
N GLU A 36 -16.33 2.95 -3.81
CA GLU A 36 -15.34 1.94 -3.42
C GLU A 36 -14.57 1.40 -4.64
N GLU A 37 -15.24 1.25 -5.79
CA GLU A 37 -14.59 0.83 -7.04
C GLU A 37 -13.48 1.82 -7.47
N ILE A 38 -13.74 3.13 -7.36
CA ILE A 38 -12.75 4.16 -7.65
C ILE A 38 -11.61 4.11 -6.62
N GLN A 39 -11.94 3.96 -5.33
CA GLN A 39 -10.95 3.83 -4.27
C GLN A 39 -10.04 2.62 -4.51
N LEU A 40 -10.59 1.45 -4.80
CA LEU A 40 -9.85 0.23 -5.13
C LEU A 40 -8.94 0.42 -6.35
N LYS A 41 -9.44 1.10 -7.39
CA LYS A 41 -8.67 1.36 -8.59
C LYS A 41 -7.42 2.20 -8.30
N VAL A 42 -7.52 3.25 -7.50
CA VAL A 42 -6.38 4.13 -7.21
C VAL A 42 -5.38 3.47 -6.26
N VAL A 43 -5.83 2.71 -5.25
CA VAL A 43 -4.89 2.02 -4.35
C VAL A 43 -4.16 0.88 -5.04
N ARG A 44 -4.75 0.24 -6.05
CA ARG A 44 -4.06 -0.73 -6.92
C ARG A 44 -2.99 -0.11 -7.80
N GLN A 45 -3.17 1.13 -8.21
CA GLN A 45 -2.13 1.86 -8.95
C GLN A 45 -0.99 2.29 -8.03
N ASN A 46 -1.33 2.73 -6.82
CA ASN A 46 -0.36 3.16 -5.82
C ASN A 46 -1.00 3.10 -4.43
N GLY A 47 -0.52 2.20 -3.56
CA GLY A 47 -1.01 2.01 -2.19
C GLY A 47 -1.02 3.30 -1.35
N TYR A 48 -0.06 4.19 -1.56
CA TYR A 48 0.01 5.48 -0.85
C TYR A 48 -1.17 6.43 -1.14
N THR A 49 -1.95 6.20 -2.20
CA THR A 49 -3.15 7.00 -2.49
C THR A 49 -4.21 6.87 -1.41
N ILE A 50 -4.12 5.84 -0.55
CA ILE A 50 -5.00 5.67 0.61
C ILE A 50 -4.95 6.87 1.56
N SER A 51 -3.83 7.59 1.62
CA SER A 51 -3.69 8.84 2.39
C SER A 51 -4.69 9.93 1.97
N CYS A 52 -5.23 9.84 0.76
CA CYS A 52 -6.20 10.77 0.20
C CYS A 52 -7.66 10.31 0.36
N ILE A 53 -7.89 9.11 0.92
CA ILE A 53 -9.22 8.51 1.06
C ILE A 53 -9.70 8.69 2.50
N LYS A 54 -10.87 9.31 2.66
CA LYS A 54 -11.52 9.44 3.96
C LYS A 54 -12.28 8.15 4.27
N ASN A 55 -12.00 7.54 5.42
CA ASN A 55 -12.68 6.33 5.89
C ASN A 55 -12.71 5.18 4.84
N PRO A 56 -11.55 4.70 4.39
CA PRO A 56 -11.49 3.58 3.45
C PRO A 56 -12.09 2.32 4.07
N SER A 57 -12.83 1.53 3.28
CA SER A 57 -13.33 0.22 3.72
C SER A 57 -12.18 -0.73 4.03
N GLU A 58 -12.44 -1.81 4.78
CA GLU A 58 -11.43 -2.83 5.07
C GLU A 58 -10.82 -3.41 3.79
N GLN A 59 -11.63 -3.62 2.75
CA GLN A 59 -11.16 -4.11 1.47
C GLN A 59 -10.19 -3.13 0.78
N VAL A 60 -10.48 -1.82 0.84
CA VAL A 60 -9.58 -0.78 0.30
C VAL A 60 -8.29 -0.70 1.11
N GLN A 61 -8.37 -0.80 2.44
CA GLN A 61 -7.21 -0.85 3.33
C GLN A 61 -6.30 -2.05 2.98
N LEU A 62 -6.89 -3.24 2.87
CA LEU A 62 -6.18 -4.46 2.54
C LEU A 62 -5.48 -4.38 1.18
N GLU A 63 -6.19 -3.87 0.17
CA GLU A 63 -5.63 -3.74 -1.17
C GLU A 63 -4.46 -2.74 -1.22
N ALA A 64 -4.55 -1.64 -0.47
CA ALA A 64 -3.45 -0.67 -0.34
C ALA A 64 -2.20 -1.31 0.28
N ILE A 65 -2.36 -2.10 1.35
CA ILE A 65 -1.26 -2.80 2.03
C ILE A 65 -0.68 -3.91 1.15
N ARG A 66 -1.51 -4.61 0.38
CA ARG A 66 -1.04 -5.60 -0.60
C ARG A 66 -0.23 -4.96 -1.72
N GLN A 67 -0.55 -3.73 -2.09
CA GLN A 67 0.23 -2.97 -3.06
C GLN A 67 1.56 -2.52 -2.46
N ASP A 68 1.53 -2.00 -1.23
CA ASP A 68 2.70 -1.56 -0.48
C ASP A 68 2.44 -1.68 1.03
N GLY A 69 3.21 -2.51 1.74
CA GLY A 69 3.08 -2.70 3.18
C GLY A 69 3.20 -1.40 3.99
N CYS A 70 4.00 -0.43 3.52
CA CYS A 70 4.10 0.89 4.15
C CYS A 70 2.79 1.68 4.12
N ALA A 71 1.81 1.30 3.28
CA ALA A 71 0.51 1.97 3.23
C ALA A 71 -0.21 1.97 4.58
N ILE A 72 0.09 1.03 5.47
CA ILE A 72 -0.46 0.97 6.83
C ILE A 72 -0.23 2.26 7.62
N GLU A 73 0.87 2.95 7.40
CA GLU A 73 1.19 4.21 8.09
C GLU A 73 0.23 5.35 7.74
N TYR A 74 -0.45 5.26 6.61
CA TYR A 74 -1.38 6.26 6.10
C TYR A 74 -2.85 5.93 6.40
N ILE A 75 -3.11 4.81 7.08
CA ILE A 75 -4.46 4.40 7.49
C ILE A 75 -4.71 4.88 8.92
N ASN A 76 -5.55 5.90 9.07
CA ASN A 76 -5.83 6.50 10.38
C ASN A 76 -6.47 5.53 11.39
N ASN A 77 -7.35 4.64 10.92
CA ASN A 77 -8.07 3.67 11.74
C ASN A 77 -8.07 2.30 11.06
N PRO A 78 -6.95 1.56 11.09
CA PRO A 78 -6.92 0.21 10.52
C PRO A 78 -7.90 -0.69 11.25
N SER A 79 -8.61 -1.55 10.49
CA SER A 79 -9.54 -2.54 11.06
C SER A 79 -8.80 -3.52 11.97
N SER A 80 -9.54 -4.24 12.82
CA SER A 80 -8.95 -5.29 13.66
C SER A 80 -8.33 -6.41 12.85
N TYR A 81 -8.93 -6.75 11.70
CA TYR A 81 -8.37 -7.72 10.77
C TYR A 81 -7.04 -7.23 10.20
N ILE A 82 -6.98 -6.00 9.69
CA ILE A 82 -5.73 -5.43 9.16
C ILE A 82 -4.62 -5.46 10.23
N LYS A 83 -4.93 -5.06 11.45
CA LYS A 83 -3.97 -5.12 12.57
C LYS A 83 -3.48 -6.52 12.90
N SER A 84 -4.26 -7.55 12.59
CA SER A 84 -3.90 -8.94 12.87
C SER A 84 -3.05 -9.58 11.78
N ILE A 85 -2.96 -8.99 10.59
CA ILE A 85 -2.24 -9.56 9.44
C ILE A 85 -1.00 -8.77 9.02
N ILE A 86 -0.69 -7.66 9.70
CA ILE A 86 0.50 -6.87 9.42
C ILE A 86 1.29 -6.58 10.69
N ASP A 87 2.56 -6.92 10.67
CA ASP A 87 3.50 -6.53 11.70
C ASP A 87 4.39 -5.38 11.21
N VAL A 88 4.64 -4.44 12.10
CA VAL A 88 5.53 -3.30 11.86
C VAL A 88 6.72 -3.44 12.80
N LEU A 89 7.88 -3.70 12.26
CA LEU A 89 9.10 -4.00 12.99
C LEU A 89 10.12 -2.87 12.81
N ASP A 90 10.47 -2.21 13.91
CA ASP A 90 11.55 -1.24 13.91
C ASP A 90 12.88 -1.96 14.10
N THR A 91 13.79 -1.78 13.14
CA THR A 91 15.17 -2.27 13.23
C THR A 91 16.12 -1.11 13.45
N SER A 92 17.39 -1.42 13.74
CA SER A 92 18.46 -0.41 13.95
C SER A 92 18.68 0.49 12.74
N ASN A 93 18.27 0.05 11.53
CA ASN A 93 18.49 0.78 10.28
C ASN A 93 17.20 1.32 9.68
N ARG A 94 16.14 0.51 9.60
CA ARG A 94 14.88 0.89 8.94
C ARG A 94 13.72 0.08 9.47
N ARG A 95 12.51 0.55 9.16
CA ARG A 95 11.26 -0.16 9.45
C ARG A 95 11.01 -1.26 8.42
N ILE A 96 10.54 -2.40 8.89
CA ILE A 96 10.11 -3.55 8.08
C ILE A 96 8.63 -3.79 8.34
N TYR A 97 7.88 -3.99 7.28
CA TYR A 97 6.47 -4.36 7.35
C TYR A 97 6.34 -5.80 6.87
N VAL A 98 5.68 -6.63 7.66
CA VAL A 98 5.44 -8.05 7.32
C VAL A 98 3.96 -8.26 7.19
N LEU A 99 3.51 -8.52 5.95
CA LEU A 99 2.13 -8.89 5.65
C LEU A 99 2.02 -10.42 5.69
N HIS A 100 1.23 -10.95 6.63
CA HIS A 100 1.04 -12.39 6.84
C HIS A 100 -0.44 -12.77 6.81
N GLU A 101 -1.02 -12.79 5.61
CA GLU A 101 -2.39 -13.22 5.41
C GLU A 101 -2.53 -14.74 5.61
N PRO A 102 -3.68 -15.23 6.13
CA PRO A 102 -3.94 -16.66 6.27
C PRO A 102 -3.74 -17.42 4.94
N ASN A 103 -3.03 -18.54 4.99
CA ASN A 103 -2.73 -19.41 3.85
C ASN A 103 -1.84 -18.80 2.74
N ASN A 104 -1.27 -17.63 2.95
CA ASN A 104 -0.29 -17.03 2.06
C ASN A 104 1.11 -17.05 2.69
N GLU A 105 2.15 -17.08 1.87
CA GLU A 105 3.49 -16.83 2.35
C GLU A 105 3.62 -15.36 2.79
N PRO A 106 4.38 -15.08 3.87
CA PRO A 106 4.58 -13.71 4.32
C PRO A 106 5.32 -12.88 3.26
N LEU A 107 4.88 -11.64 3.10
CA LEU A 107 5.51 -10.66 2.21
C LEU A 107 6.18 -9.55 3.03
N PHE A 108 7.37 -9.16 2.63
CA PHE A 108 8.18 -8.17 3.33
C PHE A 108 8.28 -6.87 2.54
N THR A 109 8.07 -5.76 3.21
CA THR A 109 8.32 -4.42 2.65
C THR A 109 9.45 -3.77 3.44
N VAL A 110 10.55 -3.45 2.75
CA VAL A 110 11.79 -2.92 3.35
C VAL A 110 12.29 -1.74 2.54
N GLY A 111 12.22 -0.54 3.10
CA GLY A 111 12.61 0.69 2.40
C GLY A 111 11.72 0.93 1.18
N CYS A 112 12.31 1.02 0.00
CA CYS A 112 11.60 1.22 -1.27
C CYS A 112 11.17 -0.09 -1.96
N GLN A 113 11.31 -1.23 -1.29
CA GLN A 113 10.99 -2.54 -1.83
C GLN A 113 9.72 -3.07 -1.19
N CYS A 114 8.67 -3.16 -1.99
CA CYS A 114 7.34 -3.49 -1.53
C CYS A 114 7.04 -4.97 -1.72
N ASN A 115 6.51 -5.61 -0.67
CA ASN A 115 5.88 -6.93 -0.71
C ASN A 115 6.72 -8.01 -1.43
N ILE A 116 7.99 -8.08 -1.09
CA ILE A 116 8.91 -9.11 -1.60
C ILE A 116 8.74 -10.42 -0.83
N THR A 117 8.99 -11.55 -1.48
CA THR A 117 8.96 -12.86 -0.84
C THR A 117 10.09 -13.03 0.17
N LYS A 118 9.96 -14.01 1.08
CA LYS A 118 11.01 -14.41 2.01
C LYS A 118 12.33 -14.72 1.28
N ASN A 119 12.25 -15.46 0.18
CA ASN A 119 13.43 -15.83 -0.61
C ASN A 119 14.09 -14.61 -1.28
N ASP A 120 13.31 -13.69 -1.82
CA ASP A 120 13.82 -12.45 -2.39
C ASP A 120 14.47 -11.56 -1.33
N PHE A 121 13.89 -11.52 -0.12
CA PHE A 121 14.46 -10.77 0.99
C PHE A 121 15.80 -11.37 1.43
N ILE A 122 15.88 -12.69 1.62
CA ILE A 122 17.11 -13.43 1.91
C ILE A 122 18.15 -13.15 0.83
N TRP A 123 17.79 -13.31 -0.45
CA TRP A 123 18.70 -13.08 -1.57
C TRP A 123 19.30 -11.66 -1.53
N ARG A 124 18.50 -10.66 -1.20
CA ARG A 124 18.92 -9.24 -1.13
C ARG A 124 19.86 -8.98 0.05
N ILE A 125 19.58 -9.57 1.22
CA ILE A 125 20.46 -9.47 2.39
C ILE A 125 21.87 -9.96 2.06
N TYR A 126 21.96 -10.99 1.22
CA TYR A 126 23.23 -11.59 0.84
C TYR A 126 23.93 -10.95 -0.37
N ASN A 127 23.19 -10.27 -1.25
CA ASN A 127 23.72 -9.86 -2.55
C ASN A 127 23.76 -8.35 -2.81
N LEU A 128 22.93 -7.54 -2.15
CA LEU A 128 22.79 -6.12 -2.51
C LEU A 128 23.46 -5.13 -1.55
N ASP A 129 23.65 -5.48 -0.30
CA ASP A 129 24.20 -4.57 0.70
C ASP A 129 25.71 -4.81 0.97
N GLY A 130 26.51 -4.96 -0.09
CA GLY A 130 27.97 -5.08 0.03
C GLY A 130 28.50 -6.49 0.31
N GLY A 131 27.64 -7.51 0.25
CA GLY A 131 28.02 -8.91 0.51
C GLY A 131 28.04 -9.27 2.00
N LEU A 132 28.42 -10.51 2.25
CA LEU A 132 28.24 -11.22 3.52
C LEU A 132 28.94 -10.60 4.75
N GLU A 133 29.99 -9.85 4.55
CA GLU A 133 30.89 -9.45 5.65
C GLU A 133 30.70 -8.01 6.12
N GLU A 134 30.02 -7.15 5.35
CA GLU A 134 29.98 -5.71 5.61
C GLU A 134 28.63 -5.13 6.04
N ASN A 135 27.52 -5.90 6.00
CA ASN A 135 26.22 -5.39 6.45
C ASN A 135 26.05 -5.59 7.97
N PRO A 136 26.20 -4.53 8.79
CA PRO A 136 26.07 -4.62 10.24
C PRO A 136 24.66 -5.01 10.73
N TYR A 137 23.64 -4.86 9.88
CA TYR A 137 22.23 -5.13 10.22
C TYR A 137 21.77 -6.52 9.76
N ARG A 138 22.63 -7.28 9.13
CA ARG A 138 22.30 -8.56 8.52
C ARG A 138 21.68 -9.55 9.50
N GLN A 139 22.26 -9.71 10.67
CA GLN A 139 21.76 -10.67 11.67
C GLN A 139 20.35 -10.28 12.14
N GLU A 140 20.09 -9.01 12.35
CA GLU A 140 18.79 -8.51 12.72
C GLU A 140 17.70 -8.86 11.67
N TYR A 141 18.04 -8.74 10.38
CA TYR A 141 17.13 -9.12 9.29
C TYR A 141 16.92 -10.64 9.20
N LEU A 142 17.94 -11.45 9.41
CA LEU A 142 17.83 -12.90 9.45
C LEU A 142 16.95 -13.36 10.63
N ASP A 143 17.14 -12.76 11.80
CA ASP A 143 16.32 -13.06 12.98
C ASP A 143 14.83 -12.73 12.76
N ILE A 144 14.55 -11.68 11.99
CA ILE A 144 13.17 -11.35 11.57
C ILE A 144 12.62 -12.43 10.63
N ILE A 145 13.38 -12.80 9.61
CA ILE A 145 12.97 -13.81 8.62
C ILE A 145 12.68 -15.17 9.28
N GLU A 146 13.41 -15.53 10.32
CA GLU A 146 13.21 -16.80 11.05
C GLU A 146 11.89 -16.85 11.84
N ARG A 147 11.28 -15.69 12.15
CA ARG A 147 10.00 -15.62 12.88
C ARG A 147 8.80 -15.91 11.98
N TYR A 148 8.91 -15.75 10.69
CA TYR A 148 7.86 -15.88 9.67
C TYR A 148 8.23 -16.99 8.66
#